data_c56f0cc069c0fbf54aefe0bd4e2ae4ff
#
_entry.id   c56f0cc069c0fbf54aefe0bd4e2ae4ff
#
_cell.length_a   1.000
_cell.length_b   1.000
_cell.length_c   1.000
_cell.angle_alpha   90.00
_cell.angle_beta   90.00
_cell.angle_gamma   90.00
#
_symmetry.space_group_name_H-M   'P 1'
#
loop_
_entity.id
_entity.type
_entity.pdbx_description
1 polymer ?
#
loop_
_entity_poly.entity_id
_entity_poly.type
_entity_poly.pdbx_seq_one_letter_code
_entity_poly.pdbx_strand_id
1 'polypeptide(L)'
;MQSYVAQVEVDISKGLPCFDMVGLLDSEVREARERLRVSLHHINAALPAEKITVNYSPAGIVKSGTSFDLPTALVILAAQGKVPPERLKELWAVGEVGLDARIKQVRGVLAMLHAANQSAFRSYLIPFENLGEGLAVGKLPVMGVCSLEEAMEYVNASAQEQERMRRDAEDRWQSQAKGRMEKEKKTPDFALLCGMEEAKRAAMIAAAGAHNLLLAGPPGTGKTMLARCLPGILPPMSEEEKQEVSAIYSAAGQLEDGRLIQERPFVSPHHTASVYAMTGGGAVPKPGMVTLAHRGVLFLDEMAEFKRQTLDVLRQPMEEGKIFLARSRGNFVYPADFMLLGATNPCPCGYYPDRNRCRCQDWEVRRYLARLSGPLLDRMDLCCQIKQTPIRKLWEKREASYIDSEKNGSKWMREQVLEARKRQQMRCRGAAMRENGRLSPGEILKYCPLGLEEQEFLEQASEQAGLSMRGCHRVIRVARTIADLEGKDRIGVEHLGQALFFRNQNVLRE
;
A
#
# COMPACT_ATOMS: atom_id res chain seq x y z
N MET A 1 -5.21 -3.42 -9.92
CA MET A 1 -5.86 -2.38 -10.76
C MET A 1 -5.98 -2.91 -12.19
N GLN A 2 -7.13 -2.73 -12.84
CA GLN A 2 -7.25 -3.06 -14.27
C GLN A 2 -7.00 -1.78 -15.06
N SER A 3 -6.00 -1.81 -15.95
CA SER A 3 -5.69 -0.74 -16.87
C SER A 3 -5.97 -1.21 -18.30
N TYR A 4 -6.34 -0.29 -19.18
CA TYR A 4 -6.65 -0.57 -20.56
C TYR A 4 -5.68 0.20 -21.45
N VAL A 5 -5.27 -0.41 -22.57
CA VAL A 5 -4.56 0.28 -23.64
C VAL A 5 -5.60 0.93 -24.55
N ALA A 6 -5.46 2.22 -24.77
CA ALA A 6 -6.27 2.96 -25.73
C ALA A 6 -5.44 3.29 -26.97
N GLN A 7 -6.03 3.15 -28.14
CA GLN A 7 -5.44 3.57 -29.40
C GLN A 7 -5.96 4.96 -29.75
N VAL A 8 -5.05 5.86 -30.17
CA VAL A 8 -5.36 7.20 -30.62
C VAL A 8 -5.12 7.27 -32.13
N GLU A 9 -6.12 7.69 -32.88
CA GLU A 9 -6.09 7.80 -34.32
C GLU A 9 -6.45 9.25 -34.71
N VAL A 10 -5.87 9.76 -35.81
CA VAL A 10 -6.19 11.09 -36.33
C VAL A 10 -6.44 11.03 -37.82
N ASP A 11 -7.42 11.81 -38.27
CA ASP A 11 -7.68 12.09 -39.67
C ASP A 11 -7.71 13.62 -39.89
N ILE A 12 -7.02 14.07 -40.92
CA ILE A 12 -7.05 15.48 -41.40
C ILE A 12 -7.65 15.49 -42.79
N SER A 13 -8.82 16.06 -42.93
CA SER A 13 -9.60 16.09 -44.17
C SER A 13 -9.99 17.50 -44.55
N LYS A 14 -10.17 17.73 -45.87
CA LYS A 14 -10.63 19.02 -46.40
C LYS A 14 -12.03 19.33 -45.88
N GLY A 15 -12.24 20.52 -45.35
CA GLY A 15 -13.53 20.96 -44.81
C GLY A 15 -13.42 22.27 -44.03
N LEU A 16 -14.52 22.65 -43.37
CA LEU A 16 -14.49 23.79 -42.45
C LEU A 16 -13.53 23.49 -41.29
N PRO A 17 -12.64 24.42 -40.93
CA PRO A 17 -11.70 24.23 -39.83
C PRO A 17 -12.42 23.88 -38.54
N CYS A 18 -12.22 22.67 -38.06
CA CYS A 18 -12.72 22.22 -36.77
C CYS A 18 -11.76 21.18 -36.16
N PHE A 19 -11.78 21.05 -34.83
CA PHE A 19 -11.02 20.04 -34.11
C PHE A 19 -11.99 19.23 -33.26
N ASP A 20 -12.33 18.05 -33.75
CA ASP A 20 -13.27 17.14 -33.11
C ASP A 20 -12.54 15.99 -32.43
N MET A 21 -12.94 15.66 -31.20
CA MET A 21 -12.43 14.54 -30.43
C MET A 21 -13.59 13.56 -30.20
N VAL A 22 -13.43 12.31 -30.69
CA VAL A 22 -14.46 11.27 -30.71
C VAL A 22 -14.10 10.14 -29.74
N GLY A 23 -15.10 9.62 -29.03
CA GLY A 23 -14.98 8.56 -28.03
C GLY A 23 -15.73 8.93 -26.75
N LEU A 24 -15.73 8.03 -25.78
CA LEU A 24 -16.30 8.29 -24.47
C LEU A 24 -15.27 9.06 -23.61
N LEU A 25 -15.24 10.41 -23.77
CA LEU A 25 -14.24 11.30 -23.18
C LEU A 25 -14.84 12.07 -21.99
N ASP A 26 -14.10 12.15 -20.88
CA ASP A 26 -14.43 13.09 -19.81
C ASP A 26 -14.04 14.54 -20.13
N SER A 27 -14.29 15.46 -19.18
CA SER A 27 -13.99 16.89 -19.37
C SER A 27 -12.50 17.15 -19.53
N GLU A 28 -11.64 16.46 -18.79
CA GLU A 28 -10.18 16.66 -18.78
C GLU A 28 -9.57 16.31 -20.15
N VAL A 29 -10.04 15.21 -20.76
CA VAL A 29 -9.60 14.81 -22.12
C VAL A 29 -10.13 15.77 -23.17
N ARG A 30 -11.37 16.30 -23.02
CA ARG A 30 -11.91 17.30 -23.98
C ARG A 30 -11.16 18.62 -23.91
N GLU A 31 -10.72 19.05 -22.74
CA GLU A 31 -9.92 20.27 -22.55
C GLU A 31 -8.53 20.15 -23.19
N ALA A 32 -8.03 18.94 -23.41
CA ALA A 32 -6.77 18.73 -24.15
C ALA A 32 -6.75 19.40 -25.50
N ARG A 33 -7.92 19.59 -26.17
CA ARG A 33 -8.03 20.26 -27.44
C ARG A 33 -7.37 21.66 -27.43
N GLU A 34 -7.68 22.46 -26.44
CA GLU A 34 -7.13 23.83 -26.33
C GLU A 34 -5.65 23.79 -25.93
N ARG A 35 -5.25 22.89 -25.04
CA ARG A 35 -3.84 22.73 -24.69
C ARG A 35 -2.99 22.32 -25.89
N LEU A 36 -3.45 21.37 -26.68
CA LEU A 36 -2.76 20.90 -27.87
C LEU A 36 -2.68 21.98 -28.96
N ARG A 37 -3.74 22.73 -29.16
CA ARG A 37 -3.74 23.83 -30.14
C ARG A 37 -2.65 24.85 -29.83
N VAL A 38 -2.53 25.27 -28.57
CA VAL A 38 -1.55 26.27 -28.15
C VAL A 38 -0.13 25.69 -28.17
N SER A 39 0.05 24.47 -27.62
CA SER A 39 1.37 23.83 -27.52
C SER A 39 1.96 23.50 -28.91
N LEU A 40 1.16 23.00 -29.83
CA LEU A 40 1.60 22.74 -31.21
C LEU A 40 1.97 24.04 -31.94
N HIS A 41 1.23 25.12 -31.72
CA HIS A 41 1.60 26.43 -32.25
C HIS A 41 2.96 26.90 -31.70
N HIS A 42 3.22 26.64 -30.42
CA HIS A 42 4.49 27.03 -29.76
C HIS A 42 5.73 26.39 -30.39
N ILE A 43 5.62 25.14 -30.86
CA ILE A 43 6.71 24.42 -31.54
C ILE A 43 6.69 24.55 -33.07
N ASN A 44 6.08 25.59 -33.60
CA ASN A 44 5.94 25.82 -35.04
C ASN A 44 5.28 24.66 -35.80
N ALA A 45 4.35 23.95 -35.15
CA ALA A 45 3.54 22.86 -35.70
C ALA A 45 2.04 23.18 -35.61
N ALA A 46 1.67 24.44 -35.90
CA ALA A 46 0.28 24.89 -35.83
C ALA A 46 -0.67 23.94 -36.57
N LEU A 47 -1.86 23.77 -36.02
CA LEU A 47 -2.90 22.94 -36.63
C LEU A 47 -3.30 23.55 -38.00
N PRO A 48 -3.44 22.73 -39.07
CA PRO A 48 -3.88 23.21 -40.36
C PRO A 48 -5.32 23.72 -40.30
N ALA A 49 -5.66 24.66 -41.18
CA ALA A 49 -7.03 25.19 -41.33
C ALA A 49 -7.95 24.20 -42.05
N GLU A 50 -8.01 22.98 -41.56
CA GLU A 50 -8.75 21.83 -42.10
C GLU A 50 -9.56 21.16 -40.99
N LYS A 51 -10.38 20.18 -41.34
CA LYS A 51 -11.11 19.37 -40.36
C LYS A 51 -10.20 18.31 -39.77
N ILE A 52 -9.95 18.39 -38.44
CA ILE A 52 -9.16 17.42 -37.69
C ILE A 52 -10.11 16.60 -36.85
N THR A 53 -10.06 15.28 -36.99
CA THR A 53 -10.83 14.34 -36.14
C THR A 53 -9.88 13.40 -35.43
N VAL A 54 -9.93 13.39 -34.11
CA VAL A 54 -9.16 12.45 -33.23
C VAL A 54 -10.10 11.44 -32.62
N ASN A 55 -9.83 10.15 -32.84
CA ASN A 55 -10.62 9.05 -32.31
C ASN A 55 -9.85 8.28 -31.22
N TYR A 56 -10.53 7.98 -30.12
CA TYR A 56 -9.98 7.21 -29.00
C TYR A 56 -10.69 5.87 -28.89
N SER A 57 -10.03 4.80 -29.30
CA SER A 57 -10.55 3.43 -29.28
C SER A 57 -10.09 2.68 -27.99
N PRO A 58 -10.89 1.76 -27.42
CA PRO A 58 -12.25 1.37 -27.81
C PRO A 58 -13.31 2.36 -27.29
N ALA A 59 -14.37 2.59 -28.09
CA ALA A 59 -15.42 3.57 -27.76
C ALA A 59 -16.22 3.28 -26.50
N GLY A 60 -16.29 2.01 -26.06
CA GLY A 60 -17.09 1.59 -24.90
C GLY A 60 -16.47 1.88 -23.52
N ILE A 61 -15.25 2.42 -23.47
CA ILE A 61 -14.52 2.71 -22.23
C ILE A 61 -14.34 4.22 -22.08
N VAL A 62 -14.66 4.75 -20.90
CA VAL A 62 -14.44 6.17 -20.58
C VAL A 62 -12.94 6.46 -20.49
N LYS A 63 -12.45 7.42 -21.26
CA LYS A 63 -11.09 7.96 -21.17
C LYS A 63 -11.12 9.15 -20.22
N SER A 64 -10.23 9.11 -19.24
CA SER A 64 -10.13 10.14 -18.21
C SER A 64 -8.68 10.51 -17.93
N GLY A 65 -8.47 11.73 -17.49
CA GLY A 65 -7.15 12.25 -17.15
C GLY A 65 -6.41 12.87 -18.34
N THR A 66 -5.27 13.48 -18.03
CA THR A 66 -4.44 14.25 -18.98
C THR A 66 -3.39 13.42 -19.71
N SER A 67 -3.31 12.10 -19.41
CA SER A 67 -2.27 11.20 -19.94
C SER A 67 -2.32 11.02 -21.49
N PHE A 68 -3.44 11.39 -22.11
CA PHE A 68 -3.64 11.27 -23.55
C PHE A 68 -3.09 12.45 -24.36
N ASP A 69 -2.65 13.54 -23.73
CA ASP A 69 -2.21 14.74 -24.44
C ASP A 69 -0.99 14.44 -25.33
N LEU A 70 0.06 13.80 -24.78
CA LEU A 70 1.28 13.48 -25.53
C LEU A 70 1.02 12.53 -26.71
N PRO A 71 0.35 11.36 -26.56
CA PRO A 71 0.07 10.52 -27.71
C PRO A 71 -0.80 11.21 -28.76
N THR A 72 -1.75 12.06 -28.34
CA THR A 72 -2.58 12.85 -29.28
C THR A 72 -1.74 13.86 -30.07
N ALA A 73 -0.82 14.56 -29.40
CA ALA A 73 0.11 15.46 -30.07
C ALA A 73 0.97 14.72 -31.12
N LEU A 74 1.50 13.56 -30.78
CA LEU A 74 2.35 12.77 -31.67
C LEU A 74 1.61 12.27 -32.91
N VAL A 75 0.36 11.80 -32.78
CA VAL A 75 -0.40 11.36 -33.96
C VAL A 75 -0.82 12.54 -34.85
N ILE A 76 -1.08 13.73 -34.30
CA ILE A 76 -1.31 14.95 -35.06
C ILE A 76 -0.03 15.35 -35.82
N LEU A 77 1.12 15.32 -35.18
CA LEU A 77 2.42 15.61 -35.82
C LEU A 77 2.75 14.60 -36.91
N ALA A 78 2.36 13.34 -36.75
CA ALA A 78 2.52 12.33 -37.79
C ALA A 78 1.60 12.63 -39.02
N ALA A 79 0.36 13.04 -38.78
CA ALA A 79 -0.56 13.43 -39.87
C ALA A 79 -0.08 14.68 -40.60
N GLN A 80 0.68 15.56 -39.94
CA GLN A 80 1.36 16.70 -40.58
C GLN A 80 2.68 16.33 -41.30
N GLY A 81 3.09 15.06 -41.26
CA GLY A 81 4.34 14.61 -41.88
C GLY A 81 5.61 14.98 -41.09
N LYS A 82 5.49 15.46 -39.84
CA LYS A 82 6.63 15.86 -38.99
C LYS A 82 7.24 14.69 -38.22
N VAL A 83 6.49 13.60 -38.07
CA VAL A 83 6.90 12.36 -37.41
C VAL A 83 6.50 11.16 -38.26
N PRO A 84 7.36 10.12 -38.40
CA PRO A 84 7.02 8.92 -39.18
C PRO A 84 5.91 8.11 -38.49
N PRO A 85 4.74 7.89 -39.11
CA PRO A 85 3.64 7.18 -38.48
C PRO A 85 3.97 5.71 -38.13
N GLU A 86 4.88 5.07 -38.89
CA GLU A 86 5.31 3.69 -38.65
C GLU A 86 5.98 3.51 -37.31
N ARG A 87 6.70 4.51 -36.82
CA ARG A 87 7.38 4.47 -35.52
C ARG A 87 6.43 4.61 -34.33
N LEU A 88 5.26 5.22 -34.56
CA LEU A 88 4.25 5.35 -33.51
C LEU A 88 3.47 4.06 -33.25
N LYS A 89 3.40 3.14 -34.23
CA LYS A 89 2.65 1.88 -34.09
C LYS A 89 3.19 0.98 -32.98
N GLU A 90 4.50 1.03 -32.71
CA GLU A 90 5.18 0.21 -31.71
C GLU A 90 5.56 1.01 -30.44
N LEU A 91 5.14 2.29 -30.39
CA LEU A 91 5.42 3.20 -29.28
C LEU A 91 4.21 3.32 -28.37
N TRP A 92 4.40 3.07 -27.09
CA TRP A 92 3.43 3.44 -26.08
C TRP A 92 3.83 4.78 -25.45
N ALA A 93 2.90 5.72 -25.37
CA ALA A 93 3.18 7.07 -24.87
C ALA A 93 2.11 7.54 -23.89
N VAL A 94 2.52 8.27 -22.86
CA VAL A 94 1.65 9.00 -21.93
C VAL A 94 2.33 10.30 -21.52
N GLY A 95 1.53 11.35 -21.26
CA GLY A 95 2.03 12.63 -20.76
C GLY A 95 1.00 13.72 -20.86
N GLU A 96 1.00 14.65 -19.90
CA GLU A 96 0.23 15.89 -20.00
C GLU A 96 1.06 16.93 -20.76
N VAL A 97 0.47 17.63 -21.69
CA VAL A 97 1.13 18.71 -22.47
C VAL A 97 0.73 20.07 -21.90
N GLY A 98 1.71 20.84 -21.43
CA GLY A 98 1.52 22.22 -21.01
C GLY A 98 1.33 23.17 -22.21
N LEU A 99 0.81 24.36 -21.99
CA LEU A 99 0.65 25.39 -23.01
C LEU A 99 1.99 25.83 -23.62
N ASP A 100 3.07 25.69 -22.88
CA ASP A 100 4.46 25.96 -23.24
C ASP A 100 5.15 24.76 -23.93
N ALA A 101 4.38 23.76 -24.36
CA ALA A 101 4.84 22.49 -24.94
C ALA A 101 5.72 21.63 -24.03
N ARG A 102 5.82 21.92 -22.72
CA ARG A 102 6.47 21.06 -21.76
C ARG A 102 5.61 19.86 -21.44
N ILE A 103 6.26 18.72 -21.27
CA ILE A 103 5.61 17.48 -20.84
C ILE A 103 5.64 17.42 -19.31
N LYS A 104 4.45 17.27 -18.71
CA LYS A 104 4.27 17.23 -17.26
C LYS A 104 3.97 15.82 -16.79
N GLN A 105 4.32 15.56 -15.52
CA GLN A 105 4.05 14.31 -14.82
C GLN A 105 2.58 13.90 -14.89
N VAL A 106 2.33 12.61 -15.08
CA VAL A 106 1.00 11.99 -14.97
C VAL A 106 0.96 10.94 -13.86
N ARG A 107 -0.23 10.69 -13.34
CA ARG A 107 -0.43 9.73 -12.24
C ARG A 107 -0.64 8.33 -12.78
N GLY A 108 -0.13 7.33 -12.04
CA GLY A 108 -0.43 5.93 -12.32
C GLY A 108 0.39 5.31 -13.45
N VAL A 109 1.51 5.94 -13.85
CA VAL A 109 2.38 5.46 -14.96
C VAL A 109 2.83 4.02 -14.69
N LEU A 110 3.20 3.66 -13.47
CA LEU A 110 3.64 2.31 -13.14
C LEU A 110 2.53 1.26 -13.39
N ALA A 111 1.28 1.55 -13.00
CA ALA A 111 0.14 0.68 -13.27
C ALA A 111 -0.19 0.58 -14.76
N MET A 112 -0.04 1.70 -15.51
CA MET A 112 -0.24 1.76 -16.96
C MET A 112 0.82 0.93 -17.70
N LEU A 113 2.09 1.03 -17.28
CA LEU A 113 3.19 0.26 -17.85
C LEU A 113 3.02 -1.25 -17.63
N HIS A 114 2.51 -1.68 -16.49
CA HIS A 114 2.18 -3.09 -16.26
C HIS A 114 1.13 -3.62 -17.24
N ALA A 115 0.14 -2.81 -17.60
CA ALA A 115 -0.84 -3.18 -18.62
C ALA A 115 -0.24 -3.16 -20.04
N ALA A 116 0.57 -2.16 -20.35
CA ALA A 116 1.24 -2.02 -21.64
C ALA A 116 2.23 -3.16 -21.93
N ASN A 117 2.88 -3.71 -20.89
CA ASN A 117 3.78 -4.88 -21.00
C ASN A 117 3.12 -6.16 -21.55
N GLN A 118 1.79 -6.23 -21.52
CA GLN A 118 1.03 -7.37 -22.08
C GLN A 118 0.73 -7.19 -23.58
N SER A 119 1.13 -6.05 -24.15
CA SER A 119 0.88 -5.67 -25.55
C SER A 119 2.19 -5.70 -26.37
N ALA A 120 2.08 -5.62 -27.69
CA ALA A 120 3.21 -5.73 -28.63
C ALA A 120 4.01 -4.42 -28.83
N PHE A 121 4.16 -3.60 -27.80
CA PHE A 121 4.99 -2.38 -27.87
C PHE A 121 6.48 -2.73 -27.77
N ARG A 122 7.33 -1.89 -28.39
CA ARG A 122 8.78 -2.02 -28.37
C ARG A 122 9.47 -0.97 -27.50
N SER A 123 8.83 0.16 -27.23
CA SER A 123 9.38 1.24 -26.41
C SER A 123 8.30 2.06 -25.74
N TYR A 124 8.68 2.72 -24.65
CA TYR A 124 7.83 3.62 -23.87
C TYR A 124 8.35 5.05 -23.92
N LEU A 125 7.43 6.00 -24.10
CA LEU A 125 7.70 7.44 -24.04
C LEU A 125 6.85 8.04 -22.93
N ILE A 126 7.49 8.57 -21.91
CA ILE A 126 6.84 9.05 -20.68
C ILE A 126 7.41 10.41 -20.25
N PRO A 127 6.74 11.17 -19.38
CA PRO A 127 7.34 12.37 -18.81
C PRO A 127 8.63 12.06 -18.06
N PHE A 128 9.63 12.94 -18.14
CA PHE A 128 10.91 12.77 -17.45
C PHE A 128 10.75 12.60 -15.94
N GLU A 129 9.79 13.28 -15.32
CA GLU A 129 9.47 13.15 -13.90
C GLU A 129 8.95 11.75 -13.50
N ASN A 130 8.37 11.00 -14.47
CA ASN A 130 7.95 9.62 -14.29
C ASN A 130 9.01 8.59 -14.71
N LEU A 131 10.22 9.02 -15.13
CA LEU A 131 11.23 8.12 -15.69
C LEU A 131 11.61 7.01 -14.70
N GLY A 132 11.69 7.30 -13.41
CA GLY A 132 11.97 6.29 -12.38
C GLY A 132 10.93 5.17 -12.30
N GLU A 133 9.64 5.48 -12.55
CA GLU A 133 8.59 4.46 -12.66
C GLU A 133 8.80 3.55 -13.89
N GLY A 134 9.23 4.16 -14.99
CA GLY A 134 9.54 3.43 -16.23
C GLY A 134 10.71 2.48 -16.08
N LEU A 135 11.81 2.97 -15.51
CA LEU A 135 13.03 2.19 -15.26
C LEU A 135 12.78 1.03 -14.29
N ALA A 136 11.88 1.21 -13.33
CA ALA A 136 11.52 0.19 -12.35
C ALA A 136 10.81 -1.02 -12.94
N VAL A 137 10.11 -0.87 -14.08
CA VAL A 137 9.45 -1.98 -14.78
C VAL A 137 10.45 -2.81 -15.61
N GLY A 138 11.50 -2.19 -16.14
CA GLY A 138 12.71 -2.81 -16.69
C GLY A 138 12.56 -3.77 -17.87
N LYS A 139 11.36 -3.85 -18.53
CA LYS A 139 11.11 -4.85 -19.57
C LYS A 139 11.34 -4.32 -20.98
N LEU A 140 11.14 -3.04 -21.22
CA LEU A 140 11.29 -2.41 -22.53
C LEU A 140 12.07 -1.08 -22.40
N PRO A 141 12.70 -0.61 -23.48
CA PRO A 141 13.35 0.68 -23.50
C PRO A 141 12.38 1.81 -23.16
N VAL A 142 12.77 2.68 -22.21
CA VAL A 142 11.96 3.80 -21.73
C VAL A 142 12.70 5.10 -22.04
N MET A 143 12.01 6.07 -22.64
CA MET A 143 12.48 7.43 -22.82
C MET A 143 11.67 8.41 -21.98
N GLY A 144 12.35 9.17 -21.13
CA GLY A 144 11.76 10.26 -20.37
C GLY A 144 11.95 11.59 -21.09
N VAL A 145 10.86 12.31 -21.41
CA VAL A 145 10.91 13.57 -22.15
C VAL A 145 10.40 14.75 -21.33
N CYS A 146 11.05 15.91 -21.50
CA CYS A 146 10.69 17.16 -20.85
C CYS A 146 9.81 18.06 -21.72
N SER A 147 9.86 17.92 -23.06
CA SER A 147 9.12 18.75 -24.00
C SER A 147 8.62 17.95 -25.20
N LEU A 148 7.66 18.54 -25.91
CA LEU A 148 7.13 17.96 -27.13
C LEU A 148 8.17 17.94 -28.28
N GLU A 149 9.11 18.90 -28.29
CA GLU A 149 10.25 18.94 -29.21
C GLU A 149 11.18 17.74 -28.96
N GLU A 150 11.57 17.49 -27.70
CA GLU A 150 12.40 16.32 -27.31
C GLU A 150 11.71 15.00 -27.70
N ALA A 151 10.37 14.93 -27.54
CA ALA A 151 9.58 13.76 -27.95
C ALA A 151 9.63 13.57 -29.50
N MET A 152 9.51 14.64 -30.27
CA MET A 152 9.64 14.61 -31.75
C MET A 152 11.04 14.20 -32.18
N GLU A 153 12.09 14.78 -31.58
CA GLU A 153 13.47 14.43 -31.84
C GLU A 153 13.74 12.94 -31.59
N TYR A 154 13.28 12.43 -30.48
CA TYR A 154 13.42 11.00 -30.12
C TYR A 154 12.74 10.09 -31.14
N VAL A 155 11.50 10.40 -31.55
CA VAL A 155 10.77 9.58 -32.52
C VAL A 155 11.43 9.65 -33.90
N ASN A 156 11.99 10.81 -34.31
CA ASN A 156 12.66 11.00 -35.60
C ASN A 156 14.08 10.42 -35.62
N ALA A 157 14.74 10.26 -34.48
CA ALA A 157 16.12 9.83 -34.35
C ALA A 157 16.37 8.40 -34.84
N SER A 158 17.60 8.11 -35.29
CA SER A 158 18.05 6.75 -35.60
C SER A 158 18.06 5.86 -34.32
N ALA A 159 18.09 4.55 -34.48
CA ALA A 159 18.14 3.63 -33.34
C ALA A 159 19.34 3.87 -32.41
N GLN A 160 20.49 4.26 -32.96
CA GLN A 160 21.69 4.57 -32.18
C GLN A 160 21.52 5.88 -31.39
N GLU A 161 20.94 6.90 -32.01
CA GLU A 161 20.63 8.18 -31.34
C GLU A 161 19.56 8.01 -30.27
N GLN A 162 18.51 7.23 -30.51
CA GLN A 162 17.51 6.90 -29.50
C GLN A 162 18.13 6.24 -28.27
N GLU A 163 19.06 5.30 -28.48
CA GLU A 163 19.78 4.66 -27.38
C GLU A 163 20.61 5.67 -26.58
N ARG A 164 21.31 6.59 -27.28
CA ARG A 164 22.06 7.66 -26.63
C ARG A 164 21.15 8.58 -25.81
N MET A 165 20.05 9.05 -26.41
CA MET A 165 19.07 9.92 -25.72
C MET A 165 18.51 9.26 -24.45
N ARG A 166 18.20 7.96 -24.51
CA ARG A 166 17.74 7.21 -23.33
C ARG A 166 18.77 7.19 -22.21
N ARG A 167 20.05 6.91 -22.54
CA ARG A 167 21.14 6.90 -21.54
C ARG A 167 21.35 8.29 -20.94
N ASP A 168 21.35 9.32 -21.76
CA ASP A 168 21.48 10.71 -21.31
C ASP A 168 20.33 11.11 -20.37
N ALA A 169 19.09 10.68 -20.67
CA ALA A 169 17.92 10.91 -19.82
C ALA A 169 18.02 10.13 -18.50
N GLU A 170 18.48 8.88 -18.53
CA GLU A 170 18.69 8.06 -17.33
C GLU A 170 19.78 8.64 -16.42
N ASP A 171 20.92 9.05 -17.00
CA ASP A 171 22.01 9.66 -16.23
C ASP A 171 21.60 10.99 -15.59
N ARG A 172 20.83 11.83 -16.32
CA ARG A 172 20.23 13.07 -15.77
C ARG A 172 19.32 12.75 -14.59
N TRP A 173 18.45 11.75 -14.74
CA TRP A 173 17.50 11.35 -13.67
C TRP A 173 18.24 10.81 -12.45
N GLN A 174 19.22 9.92 -12.64
CA GLN A 174 20.02 9.36 -11.55
C GLN A 174 20.81 10.42 -10.78
N SER A 175 21.35 11.42 -11.49
CA SER A 175 22.08 12.54 -10.89
C SER A 175 21.18 13.40 -10.01
N GLN A 176 19.97 13.74 -10.48
CA GLN A 176 18.97 14.45 -9.69
C GLN A 176 18.49 13.62 -8.50
N ALA A 177 18.36 12.31 -8.71
CA ALA A 177 17.90 11.38 -7.71
C ALA A 177 18.90 11.24 -6.53
N LYS A 178 20.21 11.22 -6.80
CA LYS A 178 21.26 11.16 -5.75
C LYS A 178 21.24 12.38 -4.82
N GLY A 179 20.98 13.56 -5.34
CA GLY A 179 20.92 14.81 -4.54
C GLY A 179 19.74 14.88 -3.55
N ARG A 180 18.73 14.01 -3.68
CA ARG A 180 17.53 14.00 -2.86
C ARG A 180 17.48 12.87 -1.82
N MET A 181 18.51 12.01 -1.73
CA MET A 181 18.54 10.80 -0.87
C MET A 181 18.60 11.06 0.64
N GLU A 182 18.62 12.30 1.14
CA GLU A 182 18.97 12.59 2.55
C GLU A 182 17.79 12.66 3.53
N LYS A 183 16.58 12.26 3.17
CA LYS A 183 15.46 12.19 4.14
C LYS A 183 14.92 10.78 4.34
N GLU A 184 15.79 9.84 4.71
CA GLU A 184 15.31 8.60 5.31
C GLU A 184 14.57 8.93 6.62
N LYS A 185 13.29 8.67 6.67
CA LYS A 185 12.52 8.67 7.93
C LYS A 185 13.06 7.54 8.78
N LYS A 186 13.99 7.83 9.69
CA LYS A 186 14.54 6.83 10.61
C LYS A 186 13.40 6.25 11.45
N THR A 187 13.06 4.98 11.22
CA THR A 187 12.13 4.24 12.06
C THR A 187 12.70 4.14 13.47
N PRO A 188 11.94 4.48 14.53
CA PRO A 188 12.43 4.37 15.90
C PRO A 188 12.79 2.93 16.27
N ASP A 189 13.80 2.75 17.11
CA ASP A 189 14.25 1.43 17.56
C ASP A 189 13.44 0.94 18.76
N PHE A 190 13.11 -0.38 18.79
CA PHE A 190 12.48 -1.03 19.94
C PHE A 190 13.34 -0.96 21.21
N ALA A 191 14.64 -0.78 21.11
CA ALA A 191 15.54 -0.55 22.25
C ALA A 191 15.16 0.69 23.07
N LEU A 192 14.50 1.68 22.44
CA LEU A 192 14.02 2.88 23.14
C LEU A 192 12.83 2.61 24.07
N LEU A 193 12.14 1.47 23.89
CA LEU A 193 11.00 1.09 24.71
C LEU A 193 11.46 0.34 25.97
N CYS A 194 11.15 0.88 27.13
CA CYS A 194 11.52 0.30 28.42
C CYS A 194 10.31 -0.37 29.08
N GLY A 195 10.50 -1.58 29.63
CA GLY A 195 9.52 -2.25 30.48
C GLY A 195 8.23 -2.70 29.79
N MET A 196 8.26 -2.93 28.48
CA MET A 196 7.12 -3.34 27.66
C MET A 196 7.36 -4.73 27.04
N GLU A 197 7.91 -5.66 27.78
CA GLU A 197 8.37 -6.95 27.23
C GLU A 197 7.23 -7.78 26.62
N GLU A 198 6.05 -7.81 27.26
CA GLU A 198 4.86 -8.48 26.71
C GLU A 198 4.41 -7.84 25.39
N ALA A 199 4.40 -6.51 25.31
CA ALA A 199 4.01 -5.78 24.11
C ALA A 199 5.04 -5.93 22.98
N LYS A 200 6.34 -5.97 23.29
CA LYS A 200 7.41 -6.29 22.33
C LYS A 200 7.26 -7.71 21.80
N ARG A 201 6.98 -8.68 22.69
CA ARG A 201 6.73 -10.07 22.27
C ARG A 201 5.50 -10.15 21.36
N ALA A 202 4.39 -9.48 21.72
CA ALA A 202 3.19 -9.40 20.89
C ALA A 202 3.49 -8.77 19.51
N ALA A 203 4.29 -7.70 19.46
CA ALA A 203 4.71 -7.05 18.21
C ALA A 203 5.56 -7.98 17.33
N MET A 204 6.48 -8.75 17.95
CA MET A 204 7.31 -9.73 17.24
C MET A 204 6.47 -10.88 16.67
N ILE A 205 5.49 -11.40 17.43
CA ILE A 205 4.55 -12.43 16.95
C ILE A 205 3.71 -11.85 15.79
N ALA A 206 3.19 -10.61 15.96
CA ALA A 206 2.42 -9.94 14.91
C ALA A 206 3.22 -9.76 13.61
N ALA A 207 4.46 -9.32 13.71
CA ALA A 207 5.35 -9.16 12.55
C ALA A 207 5.71 -10.50 11.89
N ALA A 208 5.99 -11.53 12.69
CA ALA A 208 6.35 -12.84 12.19
C ALA A 208 5.20 -13.54 11.45
N GLY A 209 3.96 -13.42 11.95
CA GLY A 209 2.79 -14.09 11.38
C GLY A 209 1.90 -13.21 10.50
N ALA A 210 2.18 -11.92 10.35
CA ALA A 210 1.27 -10.91 9.80
C ALA A 210 -0.09 -10.88 10.53
N HIS A 211 -0.06 -10.94 11.87
CA HIS A 211 -1.23 -10.91 12.72
C HIS A 211 -1.70 -9.50 13.06
N ASN A 212 -3.00 -9.32 13.16
CA ASN A 212 -3.60 -8.06 13.63
C ASN A 212 -3.41 -7.92 15.14
N LEU A 213 -2.95 -6.76 15.60
CA LEU A 213 -2.61 -6.51 17.01
C LEU A 213 -3.39 -5.31 17.56
N LEU A 214 -4.01 -5.50 18.72
CA LEU A 214 -4.64 -4.44 19.50
C LEU A 214 -3.84 -4.18 20.78
N LEU A 215 -3.46 -2.93 20.99
CA LEU A 215 -2.78 -2.45 22.20
C LEU A 215 -3.77 -1.67 23.05
N ALA A 216 -4.03 -2.13 24.28
CA ALA A 216 -4.91 -1.45 25.21
C ALA A 216 -4.11 -0.95 26.43
N GLY A 217 -4.39 0.25 26.91
CA GLY A 217 -3.70 0.75 28.10
C GLY A 217 -3.87 2.27 28.31
N PRO A 218 -3.44 2.78 29.47
CA PRO A 218 -3.56 4.20 29.80
C PRO A 218 -2.84 5.13 28.82
N PRO A 219 -3.19 6.41 28.76
CA PRO A 219 -2.46 7.40 27.98
C PRO A 219 -1.00 7.52 28.46
N GLY A 220 -0.09 7.87 27.55
CA GLY A 220 1.32 8.04 27.88
C GLY A 220 2.12 6.75 28.14
N THR A 221 1.55 5.55 27.89
CA THR A 221 2.25 4.27 28.07
C THR A 221 3.13 3.83 26.90
N GLY A 222 3.25 4.64 25.85
CA GLY A 222 4.13 4.36 24.72
C GLY A 222 3.51 3.53 23.58
N LYS A 223 2.18 3.32 23.54
CA LYS A 223 1.47 2.60 22.47
C LYS A 223 1.82 3.09 21.07
N THR A 224 1.73 4.39 20.85
CA THR A 224 2.04 5.04 19.57
C THR A 224 3.52 4.90 19.20
N MET A 225 4.42 4.95 20.20
CA MET A 225 5.86 4.75 19.97
C MET A 225 6.15 3.30 19.54
N LEU A 226 5.57 2.31 20.24
CA LEU A 226 5.67 0.90 19.85
C LEU A 226 5.16 0.68 18.43
N ALA A 227 4.01 1.28 18.10
CA ALA A 227 3.44 1.19 16.76
C ALA A 227 4.42 1.72 15.67
N ARG A 228 5.07 2.84 15.93
CA ARG A 228 6.06 3.44 15.02
C ARG A 228 7.35 2.63 14.90
N CYS A 229 7.70 1.82 15.90
CA CYS A 229 8.85 0.92 15.83
C CYS A 229 8.57 -0.32 14.95
N LEU A 230 7.30 -0.73 14.80
CA LEU A 230 6.90 -1.99 14.17
C LEU A 230 7.43 -2.16 12.73
N PRO A 231 7.42 -1.15 11.84
CA PRO A 231 8.00 -1.28 10.50
C PRO A 231 9.47 -1.72 10.52
N GLY A 232 10.24 -1.35 11.54
CA GLY A 232 11.65 -1.70 11.69
C GLY A 232 11.93 -3.19 11.88
N ILE A 233 10.93 -3.99 12.29
CA ILE A 233 11.05 -5.44 12.49
C ILE A 233 10.33 -6.25 11.41
N LEU A 234 9.59 -5.61 10.51
CA LEU A 234 8.92 -6.30 9.41
C LEU A 234 9.94 -6.84 8.39
N PRO A 235 9.65 -7.98 7.73
CA PRO A 235 10.45 -8.48 6.63
C PRO A 235 10.52 -7.46 5.48
N PRO A 236 11.65 -7.35 4.76
CA PRO A 236 11.74 -6.49 3.59
C PRO A 236 10.72 -6.91 2.53
N MET A 237 10.31 -5.98 1.68
CA MET A 237 9.46 -6.29 0.54
C MET A 237 10.24 -7.02 -0.55
N SER A 238 9.60 -7.99 -1.23
CA SER A 238 10.12 -8.52 -2.48
C SER A 238 10.03 -7.49 -3.59
N GLU A 239 10.70 -7.70 -4.72
CA GLU A 239 10.62 -6.77 -5.85
C GLU A 239 9.20 -6.66 -6.40
N GLU A 240 8.45 -7.77 -6.41
CA GLU A 240 7.03 -7.78 -6.81
C GLU A 240 6.18 -6.97 -5.83
N GLU A 241 6.40 -7.12 -4.51
CA GLU A 241 5.69 -6.32 -3.49
C GLU A 241 6.01 -4.83 -3.62
N LYS A 242 7.28 -4.46 -3.89
CA LYS A 242 7.67 -3.06 -4.12
C LYS A 242 6.96 -2.46 -5.33
N GLN A 243 6.88 -3.21 -6.44
CA GLN A 243 6.16 -2.77 -7.64
C GLN A 243 4.66 -2.62 -7.37
N GLU A 244 4.04 -3.60 -6.67
CA GLU A 244 2.62 -3.56 -6.31
C GLU A 244 2.27 -2.34 -5.44
N VAL A 245 3.05 -2.11 -4.39
CA VAL A 245 2.89 -0.95 -3.50
C VAL A 245 3.12 0.36 -4.25
N SER A 246 4.21 0.46 -5.01
CA SER A 246 4.54 1.68 -5.75
C SER A 246 3.50 2.02 -6.82
N ALA A 247 2.88 1.01 -7.47
CA ALA A 247 1.78 1.22 -8.41
C ALA A 247 0.54 1.84 -7.73
N ILE A 248 0.27 1.48 -6.45
CA ILE A 248 -0.81 2.09 -5.67
C ILE A 248 -0.51 3.56 -5.38
N TYR A 249 0.71 3.86 -4.93
CA TYR A 249 1.14 5.22 -4.60
C TYR A 249 1.25 6.10 -5.86
N SER A 250 1.70 5.55 -7.00
CA SER A 250 1.68 6.21 -8.30
C SER A 250 0.25 6.60 -8.70
N ALA A 251 -0.71 5.66 -8.62
CA ALA A 251 -2.12 5.93 -8.92
C ALA A 251 -2.76 6.93 -7.95
N ALA A 252 -2.31 6.97 -6.68
CA ALA A 252 -2.74 7.99 -5.71
C ALA A 252 -2.11 9.37 -5.97
N GLY A 253 -1.06 9.45 -6.82
CA GLY A 253 -0.25 10.65 -7.03
C GLY A 253 0.61 11.00 -5.82
N GLN A 254 1.06 9.99 -5.07
CA GLN A 254 1.87 10.11 -3.84
C GLN A 254 3.23 9.41 -3.98
N LEU A 255 3.62 9.01 -5.18
CA LEU A 255 4.94 8.46 -5.41
C LEU A 255 5.94 9.61 -5.56
N GLU A 256 6.83 9.74 -4.59
CA GLU A 256 7.85 10.78 -4.60
C GLU A 256 8.95 10.45 -5.62
N ASP A 257 9.32 11.42 -6.45
CA ASP A 257 10.42 11.33 -7.43
C ASP A 257 10.39 10.11 -8.38
N GLY A 258 9.22 9.49 -8.60
CA GLY A 258 9.07 8.31 -9.48
C GLY A 258 9.84 7.07 -9.01
N ARG A 259 10.34 7.03 -7.76
CA ARG A 259 11.09 5.90 -7.22
C ARG A 259 10.17 4.85 -6.60
N LEU A 260 10.56 3.58 -6.71
CA LEU A 260 9.89 2.51 -6.00
C LEU A 260 10.00 2.69 -4.49
N ILE A 261 8.91 2.45 -3.79
CA ILE A 261 8.85 2.41 -2.34
C ILE A 261 9.64 1.20 -1.85
N GLN A 262 10.67 1.45 -1.03
CA GLN A 262 11.57 0.42 -0.52
C GLN A 262 11.12 -0.18 0.81
N GLU A 263 10.43 0.61 1.64
CA GLU A 263 9.96 0.20 2.96
C GLU A 263 8.47 -0.11 2.94
N ARG A 264 8.05 -1.02 3.84
CA ARG A 264 6.62 -1.34 4.00
C ARG A 264 5.86 -0.10 4.46
N PRO A 265 4.72 0.23 3.83
CA PRO A 265 3.92 1.38 4.20
C PRO A 265 3.48 1.34 5.66
N PHE A 266 3.56 2.49 6.33
CA PHE A 266 2.96 2.71 7.64
C PHE A 266 1.98 3.87 7.54
N VAL A 267 0.69 3.54 7.49
CA VAL A 267 -0.39 4.51 7.29
C VAL A 267 -1.15 4.69 8.59
N SER A 268 -1.21 5.94 9.07
CA SER A 268 -1.89 6.29 10.33
C SER A 268 -2.94 7.37 10.06
N PRO A 269 -4.19 6.98 9.74
CA PRO A 269 -5.28 7.93 9.59
C PRO A 269 -5.65 8.57 10.92
N HIS A 270 -6.03 9.85 10.89
CA HIS A 270 -6.58 10.51 12.05
C HIS A 270 -7.99 9.95 12.40
N HIS A 271 -8.37 9.89 13.67
CA HIS A 271 -9.66 9.31 14.10
C HIS A 271 -10.90 10.02 13.50
N THR A 272 -10.76 11.26 13.01
CA THR A 272 -11.82 11.97 12.28
C THR A 272 -11.97 11.56 10.81
N ALA A 273 -11.13 10.65 10.32
CA ALA A 273 -11.18 10.21 8.93
C ALA A 273 -12.57 9.68 8.55
N SER A 274 -13.04 10.08 7.37
CA SER A 274 -14.31 9.61 6.83
C SER A 274 -14.18 8.20 6.24
N VAL A 275 -15.31 7.51 6.06
CA VAL A 275 -15.36 6.23 5.32
C VAL A 275 -14.71 6.37 3.95
N TYR A 276 -14.97 7.49 3.27
CA TYR A 276 -14.39 7.79 1.96
C TYR A 276 -12.85 7.92 2.00
N ALA A 277 -12.31 8.59 3.02
CA ALA A 277 -10.86 8.68 3.19
C ALA A 277 -10.22 7.31 3.44
N MET A 278 -10.93 6.41 4.13
CA MET A 278 -10.45 5.06 4.42
C MET A 278 -10.48 4.15 3.18
N THR A 279 -11.62 4.07 2.50
CA THR A 279 -11.82 3.11 1.40
C THR A 279 -11.46 3.66 0.02
N GLY A 280 -11.39 4.96 -0.10
CA GLY A 280 -11.25 5.62 -1.39
C GLY A 280 -12.59 5.84 -2.10
N GLY A 281 -12.54 6.38 -3.29
CA GLY A 281 -13.69 6.66 -4.13
C GLY A 281 -13.55 7.96 -4.93
N GLY A 282 -14.68 8.57 -5.27
CA GLY A 282 -14.78 9.77 -6.10
C GLY A 282 -15.44 9.51 -7.44
N ALA A 283 -15.59 10.55 -8.25
CA ALA A 283 -16.08 10.45 -9.63
C ALA A 283 -15.06 9.64 -10.47
N VAL A 284 -13.78 9.90 -10.28
CA VAL A 284 -12.65 9.04 -10.68
C VAL A 284 -12.12 8.42 -9.38
N PRO A 285 -12.34 7.12 -9.16
CA PRO A 285 -11.98 6.49 -7.89
C PRO A 285 -10.49 6.55 -7.60
N LYS A 286 -10.13 7.08 -6.43
CA LYS A 286 -8.76 7.11 -5.92
C LYS A 286 -8.58 6.10 -4.79
N PRO A 287 -7.38 5.51 -4.63
CA PRO A 287 -7.07 4.66 -3.49
C PRO A 287 -7.26 5.41 -2.16
N GLY A 288 -7.89 4.74 -1.18
CA GLY A 288 -7.99 5.26 0.18
C GLY A 288 -6.83 4.81 1.08
N MET A 289 -6.86 5.25 2.35
CA MET A 289 -5.83 4.95 3.36
C MET A 289 -5.59 3.45 3.55
N VAL A 290 -6.64 2.64 3.46
CA VAL A 290 -6.57 1.17 3.60
C VAL A 290 -5.79 0.55 2.43
N THR A 291 -6.00 1.04 1.21
CA THR A 291 -5.23 0.61 0.04
C THR A 291 -3.78 1.08 0.11
N LEU A 292 -3.54 2.32 0.59
CA LEU A 292 -2.18 2.84 0.80
C LEU A 292 -1.39 2.03 1.84
N ALA A 293 -2.07 1.35 2.78
CA ALA A 293 -1.45 0.47 3.76
C ALA A 293 -1.13 -0.94 3.21
N HIS A 294 -1.43 -1.21 1.94
CA HIS A 294 -1.21 -2.52 1.32
C HIS A 294 0.24 -3.00 1.49
N ARG A 295 0.42 -4.30 1.84
CA ARG A 295 1.71 -4.93 2.19
C ARG A 295 2.44 -4.28 3.38
N GLY A 296 1.75 -3.41 4.14
CA GLY A 296 2.29 -2.68 5.26
C GLY A 296 1.40 -2.72 6.49
N VAL A 297 1.38 -1.63 7.24
CA VAL A 297 0.66 -1.48 8.50
C VAL A 297 -0.37 -0.35 8.39
N LEU A 298 -1.61 -0.65 8.73
CA LEU A 298 -2.63 0.34 9.01
C LEU A 298 -2.69 0.54 10.53
N PHE A 299 -2.23 1.69 11.01
CA PHE A 299 -2.23 2.02 12.43
C PHE A 299 -3.40 2.93 12.79
N LEU A 300 -4.28 2.46 13.68
CA LEU A 300 -5.38 3.25 14.21
C LEU A 300 -5.06 3.64 15.66
N ASP A 301 -4.54 4.85 15.83
CA ASP A 301 -4.37 5.41 17.17
C ASP A 301 -5.73 5.87 17.72
N GLU A 302 -5.92 5.75 19.03
CA GLU A 302 -7.20 6.07 19.68
C GLU A 302 -8.38 5.38 19.00
N MET A 303 -8.25 4.09 18.71
CA MET A 303 -9.18 3.34 17.84
C MET A 303 -10.64 3.47 18.28
N ALA A 304 -10.93 3.56 19.58
CA ALA A 304 -12.29 3.76 20.10
C ALA A 304 -12.85 5.19 19.87
N GLU A 305 -12.04 6.14 19.40
CA GLU A 305 -12.52 7.49 19.03
C GLU A 305 -13.03 7.56 17.59
N PHE A 306 -12.69 6.59 16.75
CA PHE A 306 -13.23 6.52 15.39
C PHE A 306 -14.75 6.32 15.40
N LYS A 307 -15.42 6.88 14.40
CA LYS A 307 -16.85 6.57 14.17
C LYS A 307 -17.00 5.10 13.84
N ARG A 308 -18.02 4.46 14.43
CA ARG A 308 -18.29 3.03 14.24
C ARG A 308 -18.37 2.63 12.75
N GLN A 309 -19.02 3.46 11.91
CA GLN A 309 -19.12 3.24 10.48
C GLN A 309 -17.73 3.20 9.79
N THR A 310 -16.79 4.03 10.22
CA THR A 310 -15.42 4.06 9.70
C THR A 310 -14.62 2.81 10.09
N LEU A 311 -14.88 2.23 11.27
CA LEU A 311 -14.26 0.96 11.68
C LEU A 311 -14.91 -0.24 10.97
N ASP A 312 -16.22 -0.21 10.77
CA ASP A 312 -16.95 -1.33 10.17
C ASP A 312 -16.56 -1.60 8.70
N VAL A 313 -16.12 -0.58 7.96
CA VAL A 313 -15.64 -0.77 6.57
C VAL A 313 -14.33 -1.54 6.47
N LEU A 314 -13.59 -1.69 7.57
CA LEU A 314 -12.35 -2.48 7.59
C LEU A 314 -12.60 -3.99 7.59
N ARG A 315 -13.81 -4.44 7.94
CA ARG A 315 -14.12 -5.87 8.10
C ARG A 315 -13.88 -6.66 6.82
N GLN A 316 -14.34 -6.15 5.69
CA GLN A 316 -14.20 -6.82 4.40
C GLN A 316 -12.72 -6.88 3.95
N PRO A 317 -11.97 -5.77 3.89
CA PRO A 317 -10.57 -5.83 3.48
C PRO A 317 -9.68 -6.67 4.41
N MET A 318 -9.99 -6.77 5.72
CA MET A 318 -9.28 -7.66 6.64
C MET A 318 -9.49 -9.15 6.34
N GLU A 319 -10.59 -9.54 5.71
CA GLU A 319 -10.87 -10.93 5.32
C GLU A 319 -10.43 -11.24 3.88
N GLU A 320 -10.74 -10.35 2.96
CA GLU A 320 -10.57 -10.59 1.52
C GLU A 320 -9.27 -10.01 0.94
N GLY A 321 -8.57 -9.13 1.71
CA GLY A 321 -7.39 -8.43 1.23
C GLY A 321 -7.67 -7.45 0.08
N LYS A 322 -8.92 -7.05 -0.12
CA LYS A 322 -9.37 -6.20 -1.23
C LYS A 322 -10.50 -5.27 -0.80
N ILE A 323 -10.60 -4.13 -1.47
CA ILE A 323 -11.72 -3.20 -1.38
C ILE A 323 -12.48 -3.21 -2.70
N PHE A 324 -13.79 -3.36 -2.63
CA PHE A 324 -14.68 -3.29 -3.79
C PHE A 324 -15.46 -1.97 -3.76
N LEU A 325 -15.31 -1.18 -4.82
CA LEU A 325 -16.03 0.09 -4.99
C LEU A 325 -16.94 -0.02 -6.22
N ALA A 326 -18.25 -0.18 -5.98
CA ALA A 326 -19.26 -0.09 -7.04
C ALA A 326 -19.59 1.38 -7.29
N ARG A 327 -19.50 1.84 -8.54
CA ARG A 327 -19.84 3.20 -9.00
C ARG A 327 -20.60 3.14 -10.30
N SER A 328 -21.30 4.22 -10.65
CA SER A 328 -22.02 4.33 -11.92
C SER A 328 -21.15 4.12 -13.15
N ARG A 329 -19.85 4.40 -13.04
CA ARG A 329 -18.84 4.24 -14.12
C ARG A 329 -18.16 2.87 -14.12
N GLY A 330 -18.52 1.94 -13.20
CA GLY A 330 -17.95 0.59 -13.13
C GLY A 330 -17.61 0.12 -11.73
N ASN A 331 -17.16 -1.11 -11.65
CA ASN A 331 -16.70 -1.74 -10.41
C ASN A 331 -15.17 -1.65 -10.36
N PHE A 332 -14.66 -1.13 -9.25
CA PHE A 332 -13.23 -0.98 -9.01
C PHE A 332 -12.80 -1.87 -7.86
N VAL A 333 -11.67 -2.57 -8.02
CA VAL A 333 -11.09 -3.43 -7.01
C VAL A 333 -9.70 -2.93 -6.68
N TYR A 334 -9.48 -2.57 -5.42
CA TYR A 334 -8.18 -2.16 -4.90
C TYR A 334 -7.60 -3.22 -3.97
N PRO A 335 -6.32 -3.55 -4.07
CA PRO A 335 -5.68 -4.43 -3.10
C PRO A 335 -5.60 -3.75 -1.73
N ALA A 336 -5.79 -4.52 -0.68
CA ALA A 336 -5.86 -4.04 0.70
C ALA A 336 -5.41 -5.12 1.71
N ASP A 337 -4.32 -5.81 1.39
CA ASP A 337 -3.70 -6.77 2.30
C ASP A 337 -2.71 -6.05 3.22
N PHE A 338 -3.14 -5.74 4.43
CA PHE A 338 -2.41 -4.97 5.44
C PHE A 338 -2.47 -5.66 6.79
N MET A 339 -1.55 -5.34 7.67
CA MET A 339 -1.62 -5.68 9.09
C MET A 339 -2.31 -4.54 9.83
N LEU A 340 -3.40 -4.83 10.54
CA LEU A 340 -4.08 -3.85 11.38
C LEU A 340 -3.40 -3.79 12.75
N LEU A 341 -2.93 -2.61 13.11
CA LEU A 341 -2.46 -2.29 14.45
C LEU A 341 -3.40 -1.25 15.05
N GLY A 342 -4.10 -1.62 16.12
CA GLY A 342 -4.96 -0.71 16.88
C GLY A 342 -4.33 -0.31 18.20
N ALA A 343 -4.49 0.94 18.60
CA ALA A 343 -4.21 1.39 19.98
C ALA A 343 -5.47 2.00 20.56
N THR A 344 -5.82 1.65 21.80
CA THR A 344 -7.01 2.18 22.46
C THR A 344 -6.74 2.43 23.94
N ASN A 345 -7.47 3.39 24.51
CA ASN A 345 -7.56 3.56 25.94
C ASN A 345 -8.68 2.66 26.49
N PRO A 346 -8.65 2.27 27.77
CA PRO A 346 -9.68 1.41 28.37
C PRO A 346 -11.01 2.16 28.65
N CYS A 347 -10.99 3.52 28.65
CA CYS A 347 -12.17 4.35 28.85
C CYS A 347 -11.88 5.78 28.33
N PRO A 348 -12.88 6.70 28.29
CA PRO A 348 -12.67 8.08 27.82
C PRO A 348 -11.58 8.84 28.59
N CYS A 349 -11.45 8.68 29.93
CA CYS A 349 -10.37 9.32 30.69
C CYS A 349 -9.04 8.53 30.63
N GLY A 350 -9.07 7.25 30.19
CA GLY A 350 -7.90 6.38 29.97
C GLY A 350 -7.40 5.62 31.17
N TYR A 351 -8.02 5.70 32.35
CA TYR A 351 -7.47 5.13 33.60
C TYR A 351 -8.25 3.96 34.19
N TYR A 352 -9.32 3.52 33.56
CA TYR A 352 -10.04 2.30 33.98
C TYR A 352 -9.09 1.07 33.92
N PRO A 353 -9.13 0.12 34.89
CA PRO A 353 -10.03 0.03 36.05
C PRO A 353 -9.54 0.74 37.33
N ASP A 354 -8.44 1.49 37.30
CA ASP A 354 -7.91 2.21 38.48
C ASP A 354 -8.91 3.30 38.93
N ARG A 355 -9.75 2.95 39.89
CA ARG A 355 -10.79 3.84 40.43
C ARG A 355 -10.27 5.05 41.19
N ASN A 356 -8.99 5.08 41.57
CA ASN A 356 -8.38 6.27 42.19
C ASN A 356 -8.14 7.36 41.15
N ARG A 357 -7.95 6.99 39.88
CA ARG A 357 -7.67 7.90 38.76
C ARG A 357 -8.82 8.01 37.79
N CYS A 358 -9.58 6.95 37.60
CA CYS A 358 -10.71 6.88 36.69
C CYS A 358 -11.97 7.52 37.28
N ARG A 359 -12.53 8.51 36.56
CA ARG A 359 -13.78 9.18 36.92
C ARG A 359 -14.98 8.75 36.07
N CYS A 360 -14.77 7.85 35.12
CA CYS A 360 -15.83 7.40 34.22
C CYS A 360 -16.79 6.45 34.94
N GLN A 361 -18.08 6.63 34.68
CA GLN A 361 -19.12 5.70 35.10
C GLN A 361 -19.03 4.41 34.24
N ASP A 362 -19.53 3.29 34.78
CA ASP A 362 -19.44 1.99 34.05
C ASP A 362 -20.18 2.02 32.71
N TRP A 363 -21.29 2.75 32.62
CA TRP A 363 -22.01 2.91 31.36
C TRP A 363 -21.23 3.73 30.32
N GLU A 364 -20.43 4.72 30.76
CA GLU A 364 -19.56 5.51 29.86
C GLU A 364 -18.45 4.61 29.29
N VAL A 365 -17.84 3.77 30.15
CA VAL A 365 -16.82 2.81 29.76
C VAL A 365 -17.40 1.84 28.74
N ARG A 366 -18.57 1.24 29.03
CA ARG A 366 -19.25 0.32 28.12
C ARG A 366 -19.62 0.99 26.78
N ARG A 367 -20.14 2.21 26.82
CA ARG A 367 -20.48 2.98 25.63
C ARG A 367 -19.25 3.31 24.78
N TYR A 368 -18.12 3.63 25.42
CA TYR A 368 -16.84 3.90 24.75
C TYR A 368 -16.33 2.67 24.04
N LEU A 369 -16.21 1.56 24.73
CA LEU A 369 -15.74 0.30 24.16
C LEU A 369 -16.70 -0.34 23.16
N ALA A 370 -18.00 -0.08 23.24
CA ALA A 370 -19.00 -0.54 22.28
C ALA A 370 -18.81 0.05 20.86
N ARG A 371 -18.00 1.09 20.71
CA ARG A 371 -17.56 1.57 19.37
C ARG A 371 -16.70 0.54 18.65
N LEU A 372 -15.94 -0.25 19.41
CA LEU A 372 -15.19 -1.41 18.91
C LEU A 372 -16.16 -2.59 18.80
N SER A 373 -16.73 -2.77 17.61
CA SER A 373 -17.73 -3.82 17.39
C SER A 373 -17.15 -5.23 17.59
N GLY A 374 -17.93 -6.14 18.15
CA GLY A 374 -17.54 -7.54 18.34
C GLY A 374 -16.95 -8.18 17.08
N PRO A 375 -17.61 -8.05 15.89
CA PRO A 375 -17.03 -8.56 14.64
C PRO A 375 -15.67 -7.98 14.25
N LEU A 376 -15.35 -6.74 14.63
CA LEU A 376 -14.02 -6.16 14.40
C LEU A 376 -12.99 -6.73 15.38
N LEU A 377 -13.35 -6.82 16.67
CA LEU A 377 -12.51 -7.42 17.70
C LEU A 377 -12.23 -8.89 17.41
N ASP A 378 -13.20 -9.61 16.88
CA ASP A 378 -13.00 -10.98 16.42
C ASP A 378 -11.91 -11.10 15.35
N ARG A 379 -11.65 -10.05 14.57
CA ARG A 379 -10.60 -10.02 13.54
C ARG A 379 -9.23 -9.58 14.06
N MET A 380 -9.13 -9.18 15.32
CA MET A 380 -7.85 -9.01 16.00
C MET A 380 -7.33 -10.38 16.45
N ASP A 381 -6.09 -10.70 16.10
CA ASP A 381 -5.48 -11.98 16.46
C ASP A 381 -4.83 -11.91 17.84
N LEU A 382 -4.26 -10.76 18.17
CA LEU A 382 -3.54 -10.46 19.39
C LEU A 382 -4.13 -9.24 20.09
N CYS A 383 -4.35 -9.32 21.39
CA CYS A 383 -4.72 -8.22 22.27
C CYS A 383 -3.69 -8.14 23.40
N CYS A 384 -3.02 -7.01 23.57
CA CYS A 384 -2.00 -6.82 24.58
C CYS A 384 -2.34 -5.63 25.47
N GLN A 385 -2.36 -5.86 26.79
CA GLN A 385 -2.53 -4.81 27.78
C GLN A 385 -1.17 -4.17 28.11
N ILE A 386 -1.05 -2.88 27.90
CA ILE A 386 0.15 -2.12 28.25
C ILE A 386 -0.07 -1.43 29.60
N LYS A 387 0.72 -1.81 30.57
CA LYS A 387 0.73 -1.21 31.92
C LYS A 387 1.69 -0.01 31.96
N GLN A 388 1.46 0.93 32.87
CA GLN A 388 2.41 2.00 33.12
C GLN A 388 3.73 1.44 33.66
N THR A 389 4.82 1.79 32.97
CA THR A 389 6.16 1.42 33.44
C THR A 389 6.58 2.39 34.57
N PRO A 390 6.98 1.89 35.75
CA PRO A 390 7.51 2.75 36.82
C PRO A 390 8.75 3.51 36.34
N ILE A 391 8.82 4.79 36.66
CA ILE A 391 9.93 5.69 36.25
C ILE A 391 11.29 5.11 36.68
N ARG A 392 11.35 4.38 37.81
CA ARG A 392 12.56 3.72 38.31
C ARG A 392 13.20 2.78 37.25
N LYS A 393 12.39 2.03 36.49
CA LYS A 393 12.88 1.15 35.41
C LYS A 393 13.56 1.90 34.25
N LEU A 394 13.24 3.18 34.04
CA LEU A 394 13.94 4.04 33.07
C LEU A 394 15.38 4.37 33.50
N TRP A 395 15.61 4.45 34.78
CA TRP A 395 16.91 4.80 35.37
C TRP A 395 17.82 3.56 35.47
N GLU A 396 17.26 2.42 35.89
CA GLU A 396 17.96 1.14 35.99
C GLU A 396 18.53 0.69 34.62
N LYS A 397 17.85 1.02 33.52
CA LYS A 397 18.28 0.70 32.15
C LYS A 397 19.43 1.58 31.62
N ARG A 398 19.71 2.72 32.23
CA ARG A 398 20.86 3.56 31.87
C ARG A 398 22.20 2.89 32.22
N GLU A 399 22.23 2.03 33.24
CA GLU A 399 23.42 1.29 33.65
C GLU A 399 23.59 -0.06 32.94
N ALA A 400 22.48 -0.70 32.55
CA ALA A 400 22.47 -2.00 31.85
C ALA A 400 22.44 -1.90 30.32
N SER A 401 22.46 -0.69 29.75
CA SER A 401 22.00 -0.42 28.38
C SER A 401 22.89 -0.94 27.23
N TYR A 402 24.08 -1.45 27.49
CA TYR A 402 24.96 -1.97 26.42
C TYR A 402 24.78 -3.46 26.14
N ILE A 403 24.43 -4.27 27.12
CA ILE A 403 24.27 -5.73 26.97
C ILE A 403 22.81 -6.10 26.56
N ASP A 404 21.84 -5.32 27.02
CA ASP A 404 20.40 -5.57 26.75
C ASP A 404 19.92 -5.05 25.38
N SER A 405 20.65 -4.08 24.80
CA SER A 405 20.33 -3.55 23.46
C SER A 405 20.56 -4.58 22.34
N GLU A 406 21.50 -5.51 22.52
CA GLU A 406 21.76 -6.57 21.53
C GLU A 406 20.61 -7.59 21.43
N LYS A 407 19.91 -7.90 22.55
CA LYS A 407 18.84 -8.91 22.58
C LYS A 407 17.40 -8.34 22.51
N ASN A 408 17.21 -7.01 22.61
CA ASN A 408 15.88 -6.37 22.65
C ASN A 408 15.71 -5.22 21.64
N GLY A 409 16.70 -4.97 20.77
CA GLY A 409 16.66 -3.96 19.72
C GLY A 409 15.93 -4.43 18.46
N SER A 410 15.53 -3.49 17.63
CA SER A 410 14.83 -3.77 16.36
C SER A 410 15.60 -4.72 15.45
N LYS A 411 16.92 -4.67 15.43
CA LYS A 411 17.78 -5.53 14.60
C LYS A 411 17.61 -7.00 15.00
N TRP A 412 17.79 -7.31 16.29
CA TRP A 412 17.62 -8.69 16.81
C TRP A 412 16.20 -9.21 16.57
N MET A 413 15.17 -8.40 16.90
CA MET A 413 13.77 -8.78 16.67
C MET A 413 13.49 -9.08 15.19
N ARG A 414 14.06 -8.28 14.29
CA ARG A 414 13.93 -8.48 12.84
C ARG A 414 14.58 -9.80 12.40
N GLU A 415 15.76 -10.14 12.95
CA GLU A 415 16.42 -11.41 12.66
C GLU A 415 15.56 -12.61 13.09
N GLN A 416 14.94 -12.55 14.28
CA GLN A 416 14.01 -13.60 14.75
C GLN A 416 12.77 -13.70 13.85
N VAL A 417 12.20 -12.56 13.45
CA VAL A 417 11.06 -12.51 12.54
C VAL A 417 11.41 -13.12 11.17
N LEU A 418 12.57 -12.80 10.63
CA LEU A 418 13.04 -13.35 9.34
C LEU A 418 13.24 -14.86 9.41
N GLU A 419 13.79 -15.37 10.50
CA GLU A 419 13.99 -16.80 10.69
C GLU A 419 12.65 -17.55 10.79
N ALA A 420 11.70 -17.01 11.53
CA ALA A 420 10.34 -17.57 11.58
C ALA A 420 9.66 -17.57 10.21
N ARG A 421 9.82 -16.50 9.43
CA ARG A 421 9.31 -16.42 8.05
C ARG A 421 9.93 -17.44 7.11
N LYS A 422 11.22 -17.69 7.21
CA LYS A 422 11.88 -18.77 6.44
C LYS A 422 11.25 -20.14 6.73
N ARG A 423 10.94 -20.44 8.01
CA ARG A 423 10.27 -21.70 8.39
C ARG A 423 8.86 -21.80 7.81
N GLN A 424 8.10 -20.71 7.80
CA GLN A 424 6.79 -20.65 7.16
C GLN A 424 6.89 -20.94 5.65
N GLN A 425 7.86 -20.32 4.98
CA GLN A 425 8.13 -20.55 3.56
C GLN A 425 8.49 -22.00 3.26
N MET A 426 9.38 -22.59 4.07
CA MET A 426 9.78 -24.00 3.89
C MET A 426 8.61 -24.98 4.07
N ARG A 427 7.69 -24.69 5.01
CA ARG A 427 6.50 -25.50 5.27
C ARG A 427 5.49 -25.43 4.12
N CYS A 428 5.34 -24.28 3.49
CA CYS A 428 4.38 -24.05 2.41
C CYS A 428 4.95 -24.31 1.01
N ARG A 429 6.04 -25.09 0.86
CA ARG A 429 6.68 -25.38 -0.44
C ARG A 429 5.66 -25.84 -1.48
N GLY A 430 5.56 -25.12 -2.62
CA GLY A 430 4.66 -25.44 -3.74
C GLY A 430 3.27 -24.80 -3.66
N ALA A 431 2.91 -24.08 -2.58
CA ALA A 431 1.72 -23.24 -2.52
C ALA A 431 2.12 -21.75 -2.62
N ALA A 432 1.18 -20.89 -3.01
CA ALA A 432 1.39 -19.46 -2.92
C ALA A 432 1.77 -19.12 -1.47
N MET A 433 2.95 -18.49 -1.33
CA MET A 433 3.56 -18.18 -0.04
C MET A 433 2.63 -17.33 0.82
N ARG A 434 2.19 -17.87 1.95
CA ARG A 434 1.31 -17.15 2.88
C ARG A 434 1.88 -17.18 4.28
N GLU A 435 1.73 -16.06 4.95
CA GLU A 435 2.02 -15.95 6.36
C GLU A 435 0.99 -16.73 7.20
N ASN A 436 1.38 -17.18 8.38
CA ASN A 436 0.49 -17.94 9.26
C ASN A 436 -0.84 -17.23 9.52
N GLY A 437 -0.85 -15.91 9.68
CA GLY A 437 -2.06 -15.11 9.88
C GLY A 437 -3.02 -15.11 8.68
N ARG A 438 -2.55 -15.49 7.49
CA ARG A 438 -3.32 -15.51 6.24
C ARG A 438 -3.76 -16.92 5.81
N LEU A 439 -3.43 -17.96 6.59
CA LEU A 439 -3.82 -19.34 6.28
C LEU A 439 -5.35 -19.48 6.29
N SER A 440 -5.90 -20.11 5.28
CA SER A 440 -7.31 -20.52 5.23
C SER A 440 -7.60 -21.68 6.20
N PRO A 441 -8.86 -21.96 6.56
CA PRO A 441 -9.19 -23.09 7.43
C PRO A 441 -8.65 -24.44 6.94
N GLY A 442 -8.68 -24.70 5.63
CA GLY A 442 -8.11 -25.92 5.06
C GLY A 442 -6.58 -25.97 5.14
N GLU A 443 -5.91 -24.82 4.99
CA GLU A 443 -4.46 -24.73 5.13
C GLU A 443 -4.01 -24.87 6.61
N ILE A 444 -4.82 -24.42 7.58
CA ILE A 444 -4.55 -24.63 9.01
C ILE A 444 -4.48 -26.13 9.30
N LEU A 445 -5.45 -26.93 8.86
CA LEU A 445 -5.45 -28.37 9.07
C LEU A 445 -4.21 -29.05 8.46
N LYS A 446 -3.74 -28.54 7.32
CA LYS A 446 -2.59 -29.09 6.60
C LYS A 446 -1.25 -28.67 7.22
N TYR A 447 -1.09 -27.40 7.59
CA TYR A 447 0.21 -26.82 7.96
C TYR A 447 0.38 -26.61 9.47
N CYS A 448 -0.69 -26.76 10.26
CA CYS A 448 -0.69 -26.59 11.71
C CYS A 448 -1.32 -27.80 12.41
N PRO A 449 -0.85 -29.04 12.16
CA PRO A 449 -1.42 -30.21 12.81
C PRO A 449 -1.22 -30.14 14.33
N LEU A 450 -2.26 -30.53 15.07
CA LEU A 450 -2.26 -30.64 16.53
C LEU A 450 -2.27 -32.13 16.92
N GLY A 451 -1.49 -32.49 17.95
CA GLY A 451 -1.58 -33.77 18.60
C GLY A 451 -2.84 -33.91 19.47
N LEU A 452 -3.06 -35.08 20.05
CA LEU A 452 -4.26 -35.31 20.89
C LEU A 452 -4.29 -34.42 22.13
N GLU A 453 -3.17 -34.24 22.80
CA GLU A 453 -3.04 -33.39 23.99
C GLU A 453 -3.36 -31.92 23.67
N GLU A 454 -2.84 -31.41 22.53
CA GLU A 454 -3.10 -30.03 22.09
C GLU A 454 -4.57 -29.83 21.67
N GLN A 455 -5.21 -30.85 21.07
CA GLN A 455 -6.62 -30.83 20.71
C GLN A 455 -7.50 -30.76 21.96
N GLU A 456 -7.27 -31.64 22.93
CA GLU A 456 -7.99 -31.66 24.21
C GLU A 456 -7.83 -30.35 24.99
N PHE A 457 -6.60 -29.80 25.04
CA PHE A 457 -6.34 -28.51 25.66
C PHE A 457 -7.11 -27.38 24.97
N LEU A 458 -7.09 -27.33 23.64
CA LEU A 458 -7.78 -26.28 22.89
C LEU A 458 -9.30 -26.39 23.04
N GLU A 459 -9.86 -27.60 23.09
CA GLU A 459 -11.29 -27.86 23.29
C GLU A 459 -11.74 -27.32 24.66
N GLN A 460 -11.06 -27.73 25.74
CA GLN A 460 -11.35 -27.24 27.09
C GLN A 460 -11.23 -25.72 27.20
N ALA A 461 -10.15 -25.15 26.64
CA ALA A 461 -9.94 -23.70 26.67
C ALA A 461 -11.00 -22.95 25.84
N SER A 462 -11.46 -23.55 24.73
CA SER A 462 -12.50 -22.92 23.87
C SER A 462 -13.87 -22.88 24.57
N GLU A 463 -14.21 -23.93 25.33
CA GLU A 463 -15.44 -23.98 26.13
C GLU A 463 -15.40 -22.93 27.26
N GLN A 464 -14.29 -22.87 28.00
CA GLN A 464 -14.12 -21.92 29.11
C GLN A 464 -14.14 -20.45 28.63
N ALA A 465 -13.49 -20.15 27.51
CA ALA A 465 -13.39 -18.80 26.97
C ALA A 465 -14.53 -18.43 26.01
N GLY A 466 -15.46 -19.36 25.72
CA GLY A 466 -16.55 -19.14 24.76
C GLY A 466 -16.06 -18.81 23.35
N LEU A 467 -15.00 -19.47 22.87
CA LEU A 467 -14.42 -19.18 21.56
C LEU A 467 -15.27 -19.75 20.44
N SER A 468 -15.46 -18.95 19.39
CA SER A 468 -16.03 -19.45 18.14
C SER A 468 -15.00 -20.30 17.37
N MET A 469 -15.44 -21.11 16.39
CA MET A 469 -14.53 -21.84 15.49
C MET A 469 -13.52 -20.90 14.80
N ARG A 470 -13.91 -19.69 14.42
CA ARG A 470 -12.99 -18.67 13.91
C ARG A 470 -11.96 -18.26 14.96
N GLY A 471 -12.40 -18.17 16.22
CA GLY A 471 -11.52 -17.92 17.37
C GLY A 471 -10.44 -18.99 17.53
N CYS A 472 -10.83 -20.27 17.48
CA CYS A 472 -9.91 -21.41 17.57
C CYS A 472 -8.90 -21.41 16.41
N HIS A 473 -9.34 -21.17 15.17
CA HIS A 473 -8.42 -21.06 14.03
C HIS A 473 -7.37 -19.96 14.22
N ARG A 474 -7.75 -18.82 14.82
CA ARG A 474 -6.79 -17.73 15.10
C ARG A 474 -5.79 -18.14 16.19
N VAL A 475 -6.27 -18.76 17.25
CA VAL A 475 -5.37 -19.30 18.30
C VAL A 475 -4.34 -20.24 17.69
N ILE A 476 -4.76 -21.17 16.81
CA ILE A 476 -3.85 -22.12 16.15
C ILE A 476 -2.83 -21.37 15.27
N ARG A 477 -3.24 -20.35 14.50
CA ARG A 477 -2.32 -19.55 13.67
C ARG A 477 -1.28 -18.82 14.51
N VAL A 478 -1.71 -18.21 15.61
CA VAL A 478 -0.82 -17.50 16.54
C VAL A 478 0.13 -18.49 17.22
N ALA A 479 -0.38 -19.63 17.71
CA ALA A 479 0.43 -20.69 18.32
C ALA A 479 1.47 -21.24 17.34
N ARG A 480 1.10 -21.42 16.05
CA ARG A 480 2.06 -21.80 14.99
C ARG A 480 3.17 -20.75 14.83
N THR A 481 2.81 -19.47 14.88
CA THR A 481 3.79 -18.40 14.76
C THR A 481 4.73 -18.34 15.97
N ILE A 482 4.22 -18.58 17.17
CA ILE A 482 5.03 -18.68 18.40
C ILE A 482 6.02 -19.83 18.28
N ALA A 483 5.55 -21.02 17.87
CA ALA A 483 6.41 -22.18 17.68
C ALA A 483 7.48 -21.95 16.58
N ASP A 484 7.15 -21.22 15.50
CA ASP A 484 8.12 -20.83 14.47
C ASP A 484 9.21 -19.89 15.00
N LEU A 485 8.83 -18.93 15.87
CA LEU A 485 9.78 -18.04 16.55
C LEU A 485 10.69 -18.79 17.53
N GLU A 486 10.19 -19.85 18.15
CA GLU A 486 10.96 -20.70 19.08
C GLU A 486 11.71 -21.84 18.40
N GLY A 487 11.60 -21.94 17.08
CA GLY A 487 12.31 -22.95 16.29
C GLY A 487 11.74 -24.35 16.41
N LYS A 488 10.48 -24.48 16.81
CA LYS A 488 9.82 -25.76 17.00
C LYS A 488 9.04 -26.19 15.76
N ASP A 489 9.15 -27.46 15.37
CA ASP A 489 8.44 -28.01 14.21
C ASP A 489 6.95 -28.26 14.49
N ARG A 490 6.58 -28.54 15.75
CA ARG A 490 5.20 -28.81 16.18
C ARG A 490 4.70 -27.73 17.13
N ILE A 491 3.40 -27.53 17.11
CA ILE A 491 2.73 -26.71 18.11
C ILE A 491 2.62 -27.55 19.39
N GLY A 492 2.99 -27.03 20.55
CA GLY A 492 2.76 -27.66 21.84
C GLY A 492 1.71 -26.90 22.64
N VAL A 493 1.30 -27.45 23.79
CA VAL A 493 0.31 -26.87 24.71
C VAL A 493 0.76 -25.48 25.18
N GLU A 494 2.05 -25.29 25.43
CA GLU A 494 2.63 -24.01 25.85
C GLU A 494 2.43 -22.91 24.81
N HIS A 495 2.51 -23.24 23.49
CA HIS A 495 2.27 -22.28 22.41
C HIS A 495 0.80 -21.89 22.31
N LEU A 496 -0.11 -22.85 22.53
CA LEU A 496 -1.55 -22.60 22.59
C LEU A 496 -1.89 -21.73 23.82
N GLY A 497 -1.29 -22.00 24.98
CA GLY A 497 -1.45 -21.20 26.19
C GLY A 497 -1.02 -19.74 25.98
N GLN A 498 0.15 -19.51 25.37
CA GLN A 498 0.59 -18.15 25.01
C GLN A 498 -0.35 -17.48 24.01
N ALA A 499 -0.82 -18.21 22.99
CA ALA A 499 -1.75 -17.67 22.00
C ALA A 499 -3.09 -17.25 22.63
N LEU A 500 -3.60 -18.06 23.56
CA LEU A 500 -4.81 -17.74 24.34
C LEU A 500 -4.61 -16.52 25.24
N PHE A 501 -3.45 -16.41 25.91
CA PHE A 501 -3.11 -15.24 26.72
C PHE A 501 -3.20 -13.95 25.88
N PHE A 502 -2.60 -13.92 24.70
CA PHE A 502 -2.68 -12.76 23.81
C PHE A 502 -4.04 -12.58 23.13
N ARG A 503 -4.93 -13.58 23.16
CA ARG A 503 -6.28 -13.46 22.63
C ARG A 503 -7.31 -12.98 23.66
N ASN A 504 -6.95 -12.91 24.94
CA ASN A 504 -7.89 -12.53 25.99
C ASN A 504 -8.44 -11.11 25.74
N GLN A 505 -9.65 -11.04 25.16
CA GLN A 505 -10.35 -9.77 24.88
C GLN A 505 -10.94 -9.15 26.16
N ASN A 506 -10.91 -9.85 27.30
CA ASN A 506 -11.30 -9.30 28.60
C ASN A 506 -10.39 -8.13 29.01
N VAL A 507 -9.19 -8.05 28.43
CA VAL A 507 -8.30 -6.86 28.51
C VAL A 507 -9.03 -5.52 28.26
N LEU A 508 -10.16 -5.54 27.55
CA LEU A 508 -11.02 -4.36 27.33
C LEU A 508 -12.22 -4.32 28.28
N ARG A 509 -12.52 -5.38 29.03
CA ARG A 509 -13.74 -5.51 29.83
C ARG A 509 -13.47 -5.52 31.34
N GLU A 510 -12.26 -5.89 31.75
CA GLU A 510 -11.75 -5.81 33.12
C GLU A 510 -11.05 -4.47 33.37
#